data_453725ce53c95ee84a6eb88f65293146
#
_entry.id   453725ce53c95ee84a6eb88f65293146
#
_cell.length_a   1.000
_cell.length_b   1.000
_cell.length_c   1.000
_cell.angle_alpha   90.00
_cell.angle_beta   90.00
_cell.angle_gamma   90.00
#
_symmetry.space_group_name_H-M   'P 1'
#
loop_
_entity.id
_entity.type
_entity.pdbx_description
1 polymer ?
#
loop_
_entity_poly.entity_id
_entity_poly.type
_entity_poly.pdbx_seq_one_letter_code
_entity_poly.pdbx_strand_id
1 'polypeptide(L)'
;MKKILLGMLLVFLPVICHGAGYIIADYAVGGRIDAPSLGLEMGAIFLSPYHPNGGAFSVGLGASIADTDEDPPSFSDHPEKFNDGNEQEIYASFGAEIVPAFFGVVGVGYAAQDVVKFDTEGDRHSDTDNNISFMFGMRYILEGINIGLGFHSRRGVMASLGVAF
;
A
#
# COMPACT_ATOMS: atom_id res chain seq x y z
N MET A 1 9.37 15.66 4.51
CA MET A 1 8.01 15.15 4.64
C MET A 1 6.92 16.19 4.31
N LYS A 2 6.79 17.35 5.01
CA LYS A 2 5.71 18.35 4.73
C LYS A 2 5.64 18.83 3.26
N LYS A 3 6.78 18.97 2.57
CA LYS A 3 6.84 19.42 1.16
C LYS A 3 6.39 18.34 0.17
N ILE A 4 6.60 17.07 0.49
CA ILE A 4 6.15 15.93 -0.34
C ILE A 4 4.64 15.78 -0.23
N LEU A 5 4.08 15.89 0.98
CA LEU A 5 2.63 15.85 1.22
C LEU A 5 1.91 16.99 0.50
N LEU A 6 2.47 18.21 0.51
CA LEU A 6 1.92 19.37 -0.20
C LEU A 6 2.01 19.20 -1.73
N GLY A 7 3.11 18.61 -2.23
CA GLY A 7 3.28 18.28 -3.65
C GLY A 7 2.26 17.24 -4.12
N MET A 8 2.03 16.19 -3.34
CA MET A 8 0.98 15.20 -3.59
C MET A 8 -0.40 15.86 -3.64
N LEU A 9 -0.75 16.69 -2.66
CA LEU A 9 -2.04 17.39 -2.63
C LEU A 9 -2.26 18.27 -3.87
N LEU A 10 -1.23 18.98 -4.34
CA LEU A 10 -1.29 19.85 -5.51
C LEU A 10 -1.42 19.10 -6.85
N VAL A 11 -0.87 17.90 -6.97
CA VAL A 11 -1.01 17.05 -8.16
C VAL A 11 -2.41 16.44 -8.25
N PHE A 12 -3.06 16.15 -7.13
CA PHE A 12 -4.40 15.56 -7.11
C PHE A 12 -5.55 16.56 -7.25
N LEU A 13 -5.35 17.83 -6.90
CA LEU A 13 -6.41 18.85 -7.04
C LEU A 13 -7.02 18.96 -8.47
N PRO A 14 -6.23 18.96 -9.57
CA PRO A 14 -6.83 19.00 -10.90
C PRO A 14 -7.46 17.67 -11.36
N VAL A 15 -7.06 16.55 -10.76
CA VAL A 15 -7.60 15.22 -11.09
C VAL A 15 -9.00 15.04 -10.52
N ILE A 16 -9.29 15.58 -9.35
CA ILE A 16 -10.61 15.58 -8.70
C ILE A 16 -11.65 16.37 -9.51
N CYS A 17 -11.22 17.32 -10.35
CA CYS A 17 -12.14 18.14 -11.16
C CYS A 17 -12.74 17.42 -12.39
N HIS A 18 -12.25 16.22 -12.77
CA HIS A 18 -12.67 15.51 -14.00
C HIS A 18 -13.08 14.05 -13.78
N GLY A 19 -13.11 13.56 -12.54
CA GLY A 19 -13.48 12.18 -12.18
C GLY A 19 -14.07 12.13 -10.78
N ALA A 20 -14.65 11.00 -10.41
CA ALA A 20 -15.02 10.71 -9.03
C ALA A 20 -13.75 10.47 -8.19
N GLY A 21 -13.61 11.18 -7.08
CA GLY A 21 -12.53 10.94 -6.12
C GLY A 21 -12.83 9.74 -5.23
N TYR A 22 -11.78 9.14 -4.63
CA TYR A 22 -11.97 8.15 -3.56
C TYR A 22 -10.89 8.25 -2.49
N ILE A 23 -11.25 7.81 -1.29
CA ILE A 23 -10.32 7.60 -0.18
C ILE A 23 -10.62 6.22 0.41
N ILE A 24 -9.57 5.41 0.63
CA ILE A 24 -9.66 4.05 1.13
C ILE A 24 -8.66 3.86 2.26
N ALA A 25 -9.12 3.29 3.38
CA ALA A 25 -8.27 2.73 4.40
C ALA A 25 -8.13 1.22 4.15
N ASP A 26 -6.95 0.68 4.33
CA ASP A 26 -6.70 -0.74 4.23
C ASP A 26 -6.02 -1.29 5.50
N TYR A 27 -6.31 -2.56 5.78
CA TYR A 27 -5.69 -3.36 6.82
C TYR A 27 -5.17 -4.65 6.19
N ALA A 28 -3.93 -5.00 6.49
CA ALA A 28 -3.35 -6.23 5.98
C ALA A 28 -2.63 -7.01 7.07
N VAL A 29 -2.56 -8.33 6.89
CA VAL A 29 -1.94 -9.26 7.82
C VAL A 29 -1.15 -10.34 7.10
N GLY A 30 -0.10 -10.80 7.73
CA GLY A 30 0.80 -11.83 7.20
C GLY A 30 1.79 -11.24 6.19
N GLY A 31 2.17 -12.06 5.20
CA GLY A 31 3.19 -11.65 4.23
C GLY A 31 4.60 -11.74 4.79
N ARG A 32 5.53 -11.01 4.17
CA ARG A 32 6.96 -11.07 4.55
C ARG A 32 7.28 -10.34 5.83
N ILE A 33 6.47 -9.35 6.20
CA ILE A 33 6.69 -8.56 7.41
C ILE A 33 6.11 -9.24 8.66
N ASP A 34 5.25 -10.26 8.47
CA ASP A 34 4.56 -11.03 9.50
C ASP A 34 3.93 -10.18 10.62
N ALA A 35 3.53 -8.97 10.27
CA ALA A 35 2.96 -7.98 11.18
C ALA A 35 1.68 -7.36 10.60
N PRO A 36 0.73 -6.96 11.44
CA PRO A 36 -0.41 -6.17 11.01
C PRO A 36 0.03 -4.82 10.46
N SER A 37 -0.60 -4.38 9.38
CA SER A 37 -0.31 -3.09 8.78
C SER A 37 -1.58 -2.31 8.47
N LEU A 38 -1.46 -0.99 8.54
CA LEU A 38 -2.51 -0.05 8.16
C LEU A 38 -2.03 0.78 6.97
N GLY A 39 -2.94 1.05 6.04
CA GLY A 39 -2.68 1.90 4.90
C GLY A 39 -3.82 2.87 4.63
N LEU A 40 -3.49 3.90 3.88
CA LEU A 40 -4.42 4.88 3.36
C LEU A 40 -4.09 5.15 1.89
N GLU A 41 -5.09 5.06 1.04
CA GLU A 41 -4.98 5.36 -0.39
C GLU A 41 -5.99 6.44 -0.76
N MET A 42 -5.58 7.36 -1.62
CA MET A 42 -6.46 8.32 -2.28
C MET A 42 -6.25 8.28 -3.79
N GLY A 43 -7.32 8.52 -4.55
CA GLY A 43 -7.22 8.47 -5.99
C GLY A 43 -8.45 9.02 -6.70
N ALA A 44 -8.51 8.73 -8.00
CA ALA A 44 -9.61 9.12 -8.84
C ALA A 44 -10.04 7.99 -9.77
N ILE A 45 -11.32 8.02 -10.13
CA ILE A 45 -11.98 7.09 -11.04
C ILE A 45 -12.35 7.89 -12.30
N PHE A 46 -11.96 7.39 -13.45
CA PHE A 46 -12.19 8.01 -14.75
C PHE A 46 -13.08 7.10 -15.60
N LEU A 47 -14.02 7.68 -16.33
CA LEU A 47 -14.75 6.97 -17.36
C LEU A 47 -13.86 6.81 -18.60
N SER A 48 -13.82 5.61 -19.17
CA SER A 48 -13.06 5.35 -20.39
C SER A 48 -13.87 5.79 -21.62
N PRO A 49 -13.39 6.80 -22.38
CA PRO A 49 -14.07 7.25 -23.59
C PRO A 49 -13.97 6.22 -24.76
N TYR A 50 -13.11 5.22 -24.61
CA TYR A 50 -12.79 4.25 -25.67
C TYR A 50 -13.53 2.91 -25.54
N HIS A 51 -14.24 2.69 -24.44
CA HIS A 51 -14.98 1.44 -24.24
C HIS A 51 -16.43 1.62 -24.72
N PRO A 52 -16.91 0.85 -25.72
CA PRO A 52 -18.25 1.04 -26.28
C PRO A 52 -19.39 0.80 -25.26
N ASN A 53 -19.12 0.16 -24.15
CA ASN A 53 -20.06 -0.11 -23.05
C ASN A 53 -19.78 0.73 -21.79
N GLY A 54 -18.93 1.77 -21.88
CA GLY A 54 -18.60 2.62 -20.74
C GLY A 54 -17.86 1.84 -19.65
N GLY A 55 -16.57 1.61 -19.77
CA GLY A 55 -15.74 1.09 -18.68
C GLY A 55 -15.12 2.24 -17.87
N ALA A 56 -14.71 1.95 -16.63
CA ALA A 56 -13.98 2.91 -15.81
C ALA A 56 -12.58 2.37 -15.48
N PHE A 57 -11.67 3.29 -15.20
CA PHE A 57 -10.37 2.97 -14.61
C PHE A 57 -10.09 3.87 -13.41
N SER A 58 -9.27 3.42 -12.49
CA SER A 58 -8.86 4.19 -11.32
C SER A 58 -7.35 4.30 -11.23
N VAL A 59 -6.89 5.42 -10.67
CA VAL A 59 -5.48 5.62 -10.33
C VAL A 59 -5.42 6.12 -8.89
N GLY A 60 -4.54 5.53 -8.10
CA GLY A 60 -4.38 5.89 -6.69
C GLY A 60 -2.94 6.01 -6.26
N LEU A 61 -2.74 6.76 -5.18
CA LEU A 61 -1.49 6.80 -4.42
C LEU A 61 -1.81 6.54 -2.95
N GLY A 62 -1.00 5.72 -2.33
CA GLY A 62 -1.19 5.37 -0.94
C GLY A 62 0.11 5.30 -0.16
N ALA A 63 -0.05 5.21 1.14
CA ALA A 63 1.02 4.94 2.08
C ALA A 63 0.54 3.95 3.13
N SER A 64 1.45 3.14 3.65
CA SER A 64 1.16 2.21 4.73
C SER A 64 2.28 2.21 5.78
N ILE A 65 1.93 1.71 6.96
CA ILE A 65 2.84 1.52 8.08
C ILE A 65 2.54 0.19 8.76
N ALA A 66 3.59 -0.48 9.18
CA ALA A 66 3.53 -1.66 10.04
C ALA A 66 4.58 -1.53 11.15
N ASP A 67 4.26 -2.04 12.32
CA ASP A 67 5.21 -2.29 13.39
C ASP A 67 5.76 -3.69 13.17
N THR A 68 7.06 -3.80 12.96
CA THR A 68 7.72 -5.05 12.55
C THR A 68 8.72 -5.54 13.58
N ASP A 69 8.57 -5.14 14.84
CA ASP A 69 9.44 -5.59 15.93
C ASP A 69 9.40 -7.12 16.05
N GLU A 70 10.56 -7.75 15.90
CA GLU A 70 10.77 -9.17 16.14
C GLU A 70 11.51 -9.34 17.48
N ASP A 71 11.18 -10.40 18.22
CA ASP A 71 11.98 -10.77 19.37
C ASP A 71 13.42 -11.04 18.94
N PRO A 72 14.43 -10.46 19.65
CA PRO A 72 15.81 -10.73 19.32
C PRO A 72 16.05 -12.26 19.39
N PRO A 73 16.62 -12.83 18.34
CA PRO A 73 16.86 -14.25 18.33
C PRO A 73 17.81 -14.66 19.46
N SER A 74 17.61 -15.86 19.99
CA SER A 74 18.50 -16.42 21.02
C SER A 74 19.92 -16.52 20.49
N PHE A 75 20.91 -16.26 21.33
CA PHE A 75 22.35 -16.23 21.02
C PHE A 75 22.90 -17.45 20.27
N SER A 76 22.14 -18.53 20.17
CA SER A 76 22.55 -19.78 19.51
C SER A 76 22.49 -19.75 17.98
N ASP A 77 21.75 -18.84 17.37
CA ASP A 77 21.47 -18.90 15.95
C ASP A 77 22.16 -17.81 15.10
N HIS A 78 22.91 -16.90 15.72
CA HIS A 78 23.63 -15.79 15.05
C HIS A 78 22.86 -15.22 13.85
N PRO A 79 21.70 -14.61 14.03
CA PRO A 79 21.08 -14.00 12.89
C PRO A 79 21.89 -12.78 12.52
N GLU A 80 22.32 -12.76 11.30
CA GLU A 80 22.99 -11.60 10.73
C GLU A 80 22.08 -10.37 10.70
N LYS A 81 20.75 -10.58 10.84
CA LYS A 81 19.76 -9.51 10.69
C LYS A 81 18.39 -9.91 11.24
N PHE A 82 17.71 -8.98 11.92
CA PHE A 82 16.29 -9.11 12.31
C PHE A 82 15.56 -7.75 12.18
N ASN A 83 14.23 -7.81 12.14
CA ASN A 83 13.39 -6.61 12.04
C ASN A 83 13.27 -5.98 13.44
N ASP A 84 13.46 -4.66 13.53
CA ASP A 84 13.37 -3.92 14.78
C ASP A 84 12.98 -2.47 14.47
N GLY A 85 11.69 -2.17 14.54
CA GLY A 85 11.12 -0.88 14.22
C GLY A 85 9.94 -0.96 13.25
N ASN A 86 9.83 0.00 12.37
CA ASN A 86 8.69 0.15 11.50
C ASN A 86 9.03 -0.14 10.04
N GLU A 87 8.06 -0.72 9.31
CA GLU A 87 8.05 -0.64 7.86
C GLU A 87 7.13 0.49 7.43
N GLN A 88 7.62 1.37 6.55
CA GLN A 88 6.86 2.42 5.90
C GLN A 88 6.90 2.20 4.39
N GLU A 89 5.78 2.37 3.74
CA GLU A 89 5.65 2.20 2.30
C GLU A 89 4.89 3.34 1.66
N ILE A 90 5.27 3.69 0.43
CA ILE A 90 4.48 4.48 -0.49
C ILE A 90 4.21 3.65 -1.74
N TYR A 91 2.99 3.69 -2.27
CA TYR A 91 2.62 2.89 -3.44
C TYR A 91 1.70 3.64 -4.39
N ALA A 92 1.72 3.22 -5.65
CA ALA A 92 0.76 3.63 -6.67
C ALA A 92 -0.10 2.43 -7.08
N SER A 93 -1.38 2.67 -7.32
CA SER A 93 -2.35 1.66 -7.76
C SER A 93 -2.99 2.06 -9.08
N PHE A 94 -3.34 1.05 -9.87
CA PHE A 94 -4.15 1.16 -11.08
C PHE A 94 -5.26 0.12 -11.01
N GLY A 95 -6.51 0.54 -11.26
CA GLY A 95 -7.67 -0.32 -11.32
C GLY A 95 -8.38 -0.21 -12.67
N ALA A 96 -8.87 -1.33 -13.17
CA ALA A 96 -9.72 -1.38 -14.34
C ALA A 96 -11.06 -2.06 -14.00
N GLU A 97 -12.15 -1.47 -14.44
CA GLU A 97 -13.48 -2.04 -14.27
C GLU A 97 -13.63 -3.28 -15.16
N ILE A 98 -13.89 -4.43 -14.54
CA ILE A 98 -14.07 -5.73 -15.21
C ILE A 98 -15.54 -5.95 -15.55
N VAL A 99 -16.40 -5.64 -14.60
CA VAL A 99 -17.88 -5.59 -14.76
C VAL A 99 -18.37 -4.36 -13.99
N PRO A 100 -19.58 -3.85 -14.23
CA PRO A 100 -20.08 -2.64 -13.57
C PRO A 100 -19.84 -2.64 -12.07
N ALA A 101 -19.20 -1.59 -11.58
CA ALA A 101 -18.82 -1.35 -10.19
C ALA A 101 -17.73 -2.29 -9.62
N PHE A 102 -17.21 -3.24 -10.39
CA PHE A 102 -16.21 -4.22 -9.93
C PHE A 102 -14.87 -4.01 -10.65
N PHE A 103 -13.84 -3.68 -9.90
CA PHE A 103 -12.50 -3.34 -10.40
C PHE A 103 -11.49 -4.42 -10.04
N GLY A 104 -10.69 -4.84 -11.03
CA GLY A 104 -9.40 -5.48 -10.78
C GLY A 104 -8.35 -4.40 -10.52
N VAL A 105 -7.54 -4.56 -9.49
CA VAL A 105 -6.54 -3.58 -9.06
C VAL A 105 -5.16 -4.22 -9.01
N VAL A 106 -4.16 -3.48 -9.48
CA VAL A 106 -2.73 -3.81 -9.35
C VAL A 106 -1.99 -2.59 -8.83
N GLY A 107 -0.86 -2.80 -8.17
CA GLY A 107 -0.05 -1.69 -7.70
C GLY A 107 1.40 -2.07 -7.50
N VAL A 108 2.22 -1.05 -7.38
CA VAL A 108 3.65 -1.13 -7.09
C VAL A 108 4.00 -0.11 -6.02
N GLY A 109 4.83 -0.51 -5.07
CA GLY A 109 5.26 0.31 -3.95
C GLY A 109 6.75 0.25 -3.70
N TYR A 110 7.20 1.16 -2.86
CA TYR A 110 8.54 1.24 -2.32
C TYR A 110 8.45 1.29 -0.81
N ALA A 111 8.98 0.26 -0.16
CA ALA A 111 8.95 0.08 1.28
C ALA A 111 10.34 0.26 1.87
N ALA A 112 10.42 0.98 2.98
CA ALA A 112 11.59 1.14 3.83
C ALA A 112 11.30 0.48 5.18
N GLN A 113 12.12 -0.49 5.57
CA GLN A 113 11.98 -1.28 6.79
C GLN A 113 13.20 -1.07 7.68
N ASP A 114 12.95 -0.74 8.94
CA ASP A 114 14.00 -0.64 9.95
C ASP A 114 14.46 -2.05 10.35
N VAL A 115 15.76 -2.26 10.38
CA VAL A 115 16.38 -3.55 10.68
C VAL A 115 17.61 -3.36 11.56
N VAL A 116 17.92 -4.37 12.33
CA VAL A 116 19.16 -4.44 13.10
C VAL A 116 20.06 -5.51 12.52
N LYS A 117 21.33 -5.16 12.33
CA LYS A 117 22.39 -6.07 11.91
C LYS A 117 23.41 -6.19 13.04
N PHE A 118 23.95 -7.39 13.24
CA PHE A 118 25.11 -7.61 14.08
C PHE A 118 26.36 -7.72 13.21
N ASP A 119 27.41 -7.06 13.62
CA ASP A 119 28.72 -7.24 12.99
C ASP A 119 29.45 -8.49 13.54
N THR A 120 30.64 -8.77 13.02
CA THR A 120 31.47 -9.91 13.43
C THR A 120 31.98 -9.79 14.87
N GLU A 121 31.92 -8.62 15.50
CA GLU A 121 32.33 -8.36 16.87
C GLU A 121 31.12 -8.45 17.82
N GLY A 122 29.89 -8.62 17.29
CA GLY A 122 28.64 -8.68 18.03
C GLY A 122 28.03 -7.33 18.36
N ASP A 123 28.54 -6.27 17.76
CA ASP A 123 27.98 -4.93 17.92
C ASP A 123 26.72 -4.75 17.07
N ARG A 124 25.72 -4.08 17.66
CA ARG A 124 24.39 -3.85 17.08
C ARG A 124 24.38 -2.57 16.25
N HIS A 125 24.00 -2.67 14.99
CA HIS A 125 23.86 -1.55 14.07
C HIS A 125 22.45 -1.47 13.51
N SER A 126 21.77 -0.32 13.68
CA SER A 126 20.51 -0.04 13.01
C SER A 126 20.76 0.32 11.55
N ASP A 127 19.97 -0.24 10.64
CA ASP A 127 20.03 0.01 9.20
C ASP A 127 18.61 0.07 8.64
N THR A 128 18.45 0.47 7.39
CA THR A 128 17.16 0.51 6.70
C THR A 128 17.24 -0.29 5.42
N ASP A 129 16.39 -1.28 5.30
CA ASP A 129 16.24 -2.07 4.08
C ASP A 129 15.15 -1.49 3.17
N ASN A 130 15.52 -1.28 1.93
CA ASN A 130 14.63 -0.77 0.91
C ASN A 130 14.18 -1.90 -0.03
N ASN A 131 12.87 -1.98 -0.27
CA ASN A 131 12.29 -3.06 -1.05
C ASN A 131 11.22 -2.53 -2.02
N ILE A 132 11.10 -3.17 -3.17
CA ILE A 132 9.97 -2.98 -4.06
C ILE A 132 8.86 -3.95 -3.66
N SER A 133 7.63 -3.46 -3.63
CA SER A 133 6.44 -4.25 -3.33
C SER A 133 5.49 -4.27 -4.52
N PHE A 134 4.64 -5.28 -4.55
CA PHE A 134 3.57 -5.45 -5.54
C PHE A 134 2.28 -5.79 -4.82
N MET A 135 1.17 -5.27 -5.33
CA MET A 135 -0.16 -5.65 -4.86
C MET A 135 -1.09 -5.99 -6.01
N PHE A 136 -2.05 -6.86 -5.75
CA PHE A 136 -3.16 -7.13 -6.63
C PHE A 136 -4.41 -7.42 -5.82
N GLY A 137 -5.57 -7.10 -6.37
CA GLY A 137 -6.82 -7.28 -5.64
C GLY A 137 -8.03 -6.93 -6.49
N MET A 138 -9.15 -6.88 -5.80
CA MET A 138 -10.44 -6.54 -6.36
C MET A 138 -11.13 -5.52 -5.46
N ARG A 139 -11.85 -4.58 -6.07
CA ARG A 139 -12.65 -3.56 -5.39
C ARG A 139 -14.06 -3.55 -5.95
N TYR A 140 -15.02 -3.39 -5.08
CA TYR A 140 -16.42 -3.19 -5.42
C TYR A 140 -16.88 -1.84 -4.92
N ILE A 141 -17.45 -1.03 -5.80
CA ILE A 141 -17.93 0.32 -5.50
C ILE A 141 -19.45 0.33 -5.62
N LEU A 142 -20.14 0.48 -4.51
CA LEU A 142 -21.60 0.51 -4.43
C LEU A 142 -22.05 1.80 -3.73
N GLU A 143 -22.80 2.64 -4.45
CA GLU A 143 -23.41 3.87 -3.89
C GLU A 143 -22.42 4.76 -3.10
N GLY A 144 -21.17 4.85 -3.60
CA GLY A 144 -20.12 5.63 -2.96
C GLY A 144 -19.33 4.89 -1.88
N ILE A 145 -19.70 3.65 -1.51
CA ILE A 145 -18.89 2.79 -0.62
C ILE A 145 -17.94 1.97 -1.48
N ASN A 146 -16.67 1.94 -1.10
CA ASN A 146 -15.63 1.17 -1.76
C ASN A 146 -15.13 0.07 -0.80
N ILE A 147 -15.31 -1.19 -1.20
CA ILE A 147 -14.88 -2.36 -0.42
C ILE A 147 -13.90 -3.15 -1.28
N GLY A 148 -12.79 -3.59 -0.70
CA GLY A 148 -11.79 -4.35 -1.43
C GLY A 148 -11.18 -5.48 -0.64
N LEU A 149 -10.69 -6.47 -1.41
CA LEU A 149 -9.86 -7.56 -0.92
C LEU A 149 -8.69 -7.74 -1.88
N GLY A 150 -7.52 -8.04 -1.34
CA GLY A 150 -6.33 -8.21 -2.15
C GLY A 150 -5.21 -8.93 -1.44
N PHE A 151 -4.09 -8.98 -2.13
CA PHE A 151 -2.84 -9.52 -1.64
C PHE A 151 -1.72 -8.51 -1.94
N HIS A 152 -0.86 -8.34 -0.96
CA HIS A 152 0.31 -7.50 -1.03
C HIS A 152 1.57 -8.31 -0.73
N SER A 153 2.59 -8.21 -1.57
CA SER A 153 3.78 -9.08 -1.49
C SER A 153 4.54 -9.00 -0.17
N ARG A 154 4.44 -7.88 0.53
CA ARG A 154 5.07 -7.69 1.84
C ARG A 154 4.09 -7.82 3.01
N ARG A 155 2.88 -7.29 2.86
CA ARG A 155 1.87 -7.14 3.92
C ARG A 155 0.86 -8.31 3.97
N GLY A 156 0.85 -9.22 2.98
CA GLY A 156 -0.01 -10.39 2.94
C GLY A 156 -1.43 -10.11 2.47
N VAL A 157 -2.41 -10.70 3.13
CA VAL A 157 -3.83 -10.55 2.79
C VAL A 157 -4.31 -9.18 3.25
N MET A 158 -4.96 -8.46 2.36
CA MET A 158 -5.40 -7.08 2.56
C MET A 158 -6.91 -6.97 2.40
N ALA A 159 -7.57 -6.29 3.35
CA ALA A 159 -8.95 -5.84 3.26
C ALA A 159 -8.99 -4.31 3.25
N SER A 160 -9.87 -3.73 2.45
CA SER A 160 -9.98 -2.27 2.34
C SER A 160 -11.43 -1.80 2.39
N LEU A 161 -11.62 -0.62 2.97
CA LEU A 161 -12.91 0.07 3.07
C LEU A 161 -12.70 1.56 2.83
N GLY A 162 -13.58 2.18 2.06
CA GLY A 162 -13.48 3.60 1.76
C GLY A 162 -14.74 4.20 1.17
N VAL A 163 -14.59 5.42 0.70
CA VAL A 163 -15.66 6.18 0.06
C VAL A 163 -15.20 6.70 -1.30
N ALA A 164 -16.14 6.73 -2.26
CA ALA A 164 -16.00 7.38 -3.55
C ALA A 164 -17.00 8.55 -3.63
N PHE A 165 -16.60 9.70 -4.20
CA PHE A 165 -17.39 10.95 -4.22
C PHE A 165 -17.11 11.76 -5.49
#